data_0cc04582560efa922ee0bcb8c89308eb
#
_entry.id   0cc04582560efa922ee0bcb8c89308eb
#
_cell.length_a   1.000
_cell.length_b   1.000
_cell.length_c   1.000
_cell.angle_alpha   90.00
_cell.angle_beta   90.00
_cell.angle_gamma   90.00
#
_symmetry.space_group_name_H-M   'P 1'
#
loop_
_entity.id
_entity.type
_entity.pdbx_description
1 polymer ?
#
loop_
_entity_poly.entity_id
_entity_poly.type
_entity_poly.pdbx_seq_one_letter_code
_entity_poly.pdbx_strand_id
1 'polypeptide(L)'
;NNNVSVFAGVHKGFAPPTNRTGQDAESSINYELGTRFRVKKLYAEIVGFYNDYSNMLGSDLAASGGSGTLDQFNAGEVRVNGVEVLLNYNVLAETSKFKVPVTLSYTMTNTEFLNDFASTDGTWGTISKGDEIPYISKHQFQSSIGVEHEKLEATVSGRFNGKFRTQAGKGSIPANELVPNSFVVDFAAKYNLNKYIGIIGNINNVFDTTYLVSRVPAGLRPGMPFFASAGLVAQF
;
A
#
# COMPACT_ATOMS: atom_id res chain seq x y z
N ASN A 1 26.59 -18.49 -1.37
CA ASN A 1 25.82 -19.02 -2.48
C ASN A 1 25.11 -17.86 -3.17
N ASN A 2 25.37 -17.62 -4.45
CA ASN A 2 24.86 -16.46 -5.19
C ASN A 2 23.32 -16.44 -5.34
N ASN A 3 22.66 -17.48 -4.92
CA ASN A 3 21.21 -17.66 -5.06
C ASN A 3 20.41 -17.22 -3.83
N VAL A 4 21.08 -17.04 -2.70
CA VAL A 4 20.43 -16.66 -1.43
C VAL A 4 21.24 -15.55 -0.78
N SER A 5 20.58 -14.48 -0.41
CA SER A 5 21.17 -13.38 0.35
C SER A 5 20.34 -13.13 1.59
N VAL A 6 21.00 -12.90 2.71
CA VAL A 6 20.38 -12.42 3.94
C VAL A 6 20.86 -10.99 4.19
N PHE A 7 19.98 -10.13 4.60
CA PHE A 7 20.33 -8.74 4.95
C PHE A 7 19.62 -8.32 6.22
N ALA A 8 20.24 -7.39 6.91
CA ALA A 8 19.67 -6.73 8.07
C ALA A 8 20.01 -5.24 8.01
N GLY A 9 19.12 -4.41 8.53
CA GLY A 9 19.32 -2.97 8.57
C GLY A 9 18.77 -2.37 9.85
N VAL A 10 19.43 -1.30 10.32
CA VAL A 10 18.91 -0.41 11.36
C VAL A 10 19.01 1.01 10.83
N HIS A 11 17.88 1.71 10.80
CA HIS A 11 17.79 3.07 10.28
C HIS A 11 17.18 4.00 11.31
N LYS A 12 17.73 5.21 11.44
CA LYS A 12 17.11 6.27 12.22
C LYS A 12 16.45 7.26 11.25
N GLY A 13 15.12 7.41 11.38
CA GLY A 13 14.33 8.40 10.65
C GLY A 13 14.14 9.67 11.45
N PHE A 14 13.88 10.76 10.75
CA PHE A 14 13.59 12.07 11.33
C PHE A 14 12.68 12.85 10.38
N ALA A 15 11.60 13.43 10.91
CA ALA A 15 10.75 14.37 10.19
C ALA A 15 10.58 15.64 11.03
N PRO A 16 10.95 16.83 10.51
CA PRO A 16 10.74 18.09 11.20
C PRO A 16 9.22 18.41 11.24
N PRO A 17 8.74 19.05 12.30
CA PRO A 17 7.37 19.54 12.34
C PRO A 17 7.21 20.72 11.38
N THR A 18 5.98 20.97 10.95
CA THR A 18 5.64 22.25 10.31
C THR A 18 5.78 23.39 11.33
N ASN A 19 6.03 24.61 10.85
CA ASN A 19 6.39 25.83 11.62
C ASN A 19 5.38 26.23 12.75
N ARG A 20 4.94 25.30 13.59
CA ARG A 20 4.11 25.59 14.76
C ARG A 20 4.92 25.47 16.05
N THR A 21 4.78 26.48 16.91
CA THR A 21 5.35 26.48 18.26
C THR A 21 4.78 25.32 19.08
N GLY A 22 5.64 24.54 19.71
CA GLY A 22 5.23 23.46 20.64
C GLY A 22 5.06 22.08 20.02
N GLN A 23 5.51 21.87 18.79
CA GLN A 23 5.57 20.52 18.18
C GLN A 23 7.02 20.03 18.18
N ASP A 24 7.20 18.80 18.66
CA ASP A 24 8.47 18.09 18.60
C ASP A 24 8.63 17.36 17.26
N ALA A 25 9.87 17.23 16.83
CA ALA A 25 10.19 16.47 15.62
C ALA A 25 9.87 14.98 15.81
N GLU A 26 9.26 14.38 14.79
CA GLU A 26 9.12 12.94 14.74
C GLU A 26 10.50 12.28 14.58
N SER A 27 10.73 11.22 15.33
CA SER A 27 11.88 10.33 15.11
C SER A 27 11.44 8.88 15.09
N SER A 28 12.16 8.07 14.33
CA SER A 28 11.91 6.63 14.28
C SER A 28 13.22 5.84 14.32
N ILE A 29 13.15 4.63 14.89
CA ILE A 29 14.16 3.62 14.75
C ILE A 29 13.52 2.44 14.04
N ASN A 30 14.06 2.10 12.88
CA ASN A 30 13.53 1.07 12.00
C ASN A 30 14.52 -0.09 11.94
N TYR A 31 14.03 -1.30 12.20
CA TYR A 31 14.80 -2.55 12.12
C TYR A 31 14.21 -3.40 11.00
N GLU A 32 15.09 -3.94 10.18
CA GLU A 32 14.73 -4.82 9.08
C GLU A 32 15.60 -6.07 9.08
N LEU A 33 15.00 -7.21 8.81
CA LEU A 33 15.68 -8.48 8.56
C LEU A 33 14.99 -9.15 7.37
N GLY A 34 15.78 -9.46 6.36
CA GLY A 34 15.20 -10.06 5.15
C GLY A 34 16.10 -11.10 4.49
N THR A 35 15.49 -11.84 3.61
CA THR A 35 16.17 -12.80 2.76
C THR A 35 15.68 -12.69 1.32
N ARG A 36 16.59 -12.85 0.36
CA ARG A 36 16.35 -12.85 -1.07
C ARG A 36 16.78 -14.16 -1.67
N PHE A 37 15.92 -14.72 -2.47
CA PHE A 37 16.17 -15.91 -3.27
C PHE A 37 16.14 -15.55 -4.76
N ARG A 38 17.17 -15.92 -5.50
CA ARG A 38 17.21 -15.76 -6.95
C ARG A 38 17.70 -17.06 -7.59
N VAL A 39 16.78 -17.82 -8.14
CA VAL A 39 17.08 -19.09 -8.78
C VAL A 39 16.42 -19.13 -10.16
N LYS A 40 17.23 -19.09 -11.21
CA LYS A 40 16.73 -19.05 -12.60
C LYS A 40 15.67 -17.94 -12.76
N LYS A 41 14.43 -18.34 -13.03
CA LYS A 41 13.28 -17.46 -13.31
C LYS A 41 12.53 -17.02 -12.06
N LEU A 42 12.93 -17.51 -10.87
CA LEU A 42 12.29 -17.20 -9.61
C LEU A 42 13.12 -16.15 -8.86
N TYR A 43 12.46 -15.07 -8.49
CA TYR A 43 12.90 -14.14 -7.45
C TYR A 43 11.88 -14.15 -6.33
N ALA A 44 12.35 -14.30 -5.11
CA ALA A 44 11.51 -14.16 -3.92
C ALA A 44 12.25 -13.34 -2.86
N GLU A 45 11.53 -12.49 -2.18
CA GLU A 45 12.03 -11.69 -1.06
C GLU A 45 11.04 -11.76 0.09
N ILE A 46 11.55 -11.92 1.30
CA ILE A 46 10.78 -11.87 2.54
C ILE A 46 11.51 -10.92 3.47
N VAL A 47 10.81 -9.92 3.99
CA VAL A 47 11.33 -8.91 4.90
C VAL A 47 10.43 -8.83 6.13
N GLY A 48 11.00 -9.01 7.31
CA GLY A 48 10.38 -8.63 8.57
C GLY A 48 10.85 -7.23 8.94
N PHE A 49 9.95 -6.37 9.37
CA PHE A 49 10.25 -5.01 9.81
C PHE A 49 9.65 -4.71 11.17
N TYR A 50 10.31 -3.82 11.90
CA TYR A 50 9.88 -3.35 13.20
C TYR A 50 10.33 -1.90 13.36
N ASN A 51 9.36 -1.00 13.54
CA ASN A 51 9.57 0.43 13.55
C ASN A 51 8.97 1.02 14.83
N ASP A 52 9.80 1.67 15.64
CA ASP A 52 9.38 2.47 16.80
C ASP A 52 9.43 3.95 16.44
N TYR A 53 8.30 4.63 16.58
CA TYR A 53 8.15 6.05 16.36
C TYR A 53 7.98 6.78 17.68
N SER A 54 8.72 7.87 17.85
CA SER A 54 8.57 8.82 18.94
C SER A 54 8.09 10.16 18.38
N ASN A 55 7.14 10.79 19.05
CA ASN A 55 6.52 12.05 18.62
C ASN A 55 5.94 11.96 17.19
N MET A 56 5.31 10.85 16.86
CA MET A 56 4.73 10.66 15.53
C MET A 56 3.88 11.89 15.16
N LEU A 57 4.13 12.44 13.98
CA LEU A 57 3.38 13.59 13.47
C LEU A 57 2.09 13.09 12.80
N GLY A 58 0.98 13.21 13.52
CA GLY A 58 -0.35 13.06 12.91
C GLY A 58 -0.66 14.30 12.07
N SER A 59 -1.07 14.11 10.84
CA SER A 59 -1.73 15.16 10.06
C SER A 59 -3.23 15.01 10.20
N ASP A 60 -3.94 16.14 10.11
CA ASP A 60 -5.38 16.10 9.91
C ASP A 60 -5.70 15.19 8.73
N LEU A 61 -6.35 14.05 8.98
CA LEU A 61 -6.86 13.16 7.91
C LEU A 61 -7.76 13.93 6.95
N ALA A 62 -8.27 15.07 7.37
CA ALA A 62 -8.97 16.03 6.56
C ALA A 62 -8.09 16.74 5.52
N ALA A 63 -6.79 16.84 5.68
CA ALA A 63 -5.88 17.45 4.70
C ALA A 63 -5.85 16.70 3.36
N SER A 64 -6.20 15.42 3.35
CA SER A 64 -6.35 14.61 2.13
C SER A 64 -7.73 14.71 1.46
N GLY A 65 -8.53 15.73 1.81
CA GLY A 65 -9.88 15.93 1.30
C GLY A 65 -10.89 16.42 2.36
N GLY A 66 -10.40 16.91 3.50
CA GLY A 66 -11.18 17.43 4.61
C GLY A 66 -11.18 18.96 4.71
N SER A 67 -11.09 19.51 5.93
CA SER A 67 -11.25 20.94 6.22
C SER A 67 -10.18 21.86 5.64
N GLY A 68 -9.13 21.31 5.06
CA GLY A 68 -8.05 22.09 4.44
C GLY A 68 -7.07 22.74 5.43
N THR A 69 -7.12 22.39 6.70
CA THR A 69 -6.11 22.79 7.67
C THR A 69 -4.94 21.81 7.61
N LEU A 70 -3.72 22.32 7.41
CA LEU A 70 -2.48 21.54 7.46
C LEU A 70 -2.04 21.34 8.92
N ASP A 71 -2.98 21.10 9.83
CA ASP A 71 -2.70 20.99 11.25
C ASP A 71 -2.01 19.66 11.54
N GLN A 72 -0.77 19.73 11.97
CA GLN A 72 -0.02 18.61 12.53
C GLN A 72 -0.08 18.66 14.05
N PHE A 73 -0.07 17.48 14.66
CA PHE A 73 0.03 17.32 16.11
C PHE A 73 0.95 16.12 16.41
N ASN A 74 1.55 16.10 17.59
CA ASN A 74 2.29 14.93 18.03
C ASN A 74 1.33 13.85 18.54
N ALA A 75 1.26 12.74 17.82
CA ALA A 75 0.42 11.59 18.12
C ALA A 75 1.08 10.57 19.07
N GLY A 76 2.14 10.99 19.79
CA GLY A 76 2.81 10.18 20.79
C GLY A 76 3.74 9.10 20.20
N GLU A 77 3.85 8.00 20.93
CA GLU A 77 4.70 6.86 20.55
C GLU A 77 3.87 5.81 19.82
N VAL A 78 4.40 5.29 18.74
CA VAL A 78 3.73 4.31 17.90
C VAL A 78 4.69 3.20 17.50
N ARG A 79 4.18 1.98 17.48
CA ARG A 79 4.87 0.82 16.93
C ARG A 79 4.19 0.35 15.67
N VAL A 80 5.00 0.10 14.64
CA VAL A 80 4.55 -0.50 13.38
C VAL A 80 5.46 -1.69 13.07
N ASN A 81 4.90 -2.89 12.95
CA ASN A 81 5.68 -4.07 12.61
C ASN A 81 4.94 -4.97 11.63
N GLY A 82 5.69 -5.79 10.92
CA GLY A 82 5.06 -6.67 9.95
C GLY A 82 6.02 -7.50 9.13
N VAL A 83 5.45 -8.06 8.07
CA VAL A 83 6.17 -8.88 7.11
C VAL A 83 5.74 -8.50 5.71
N GLU A 84 6.72 -8.37 4.82
CA GLU A 84 6.53 -8.18 3.39
C GLU A 84 7.06 -9.39 2.63
N VAL A 85 6.32 -9.84 1.65
CA VAL A 85 6.69 -10.94 0.75
C VAL A 85 6.52 -10.48 -0.67
N LEU A 86 7.55 -10.65 -1.49
CA LEU A 86 7.52 -10.43 -2.93
C LEU A 86 7.96 -11.70 -3.65
N LEU A 87 7.20 -12.11 -4.67
CA LEU A 87 7.54 -13.21 -5.54
C LEU A 87 7.36 -12.79 -6.99
N ASN A 88 8.41 -12.96 -7.79
CA ASN A 88 8.38 -12.80 -9.23
C ASN A 88 8.80 -14.11 -9.92
N TYR A 89 8.00 -14.56 -10.85
CA TYR A 89 8.25 -15.79 -11.57
C TYR A 89 7.90 -15.66 -13.06
N ASN A 90 8.80 -16.07 -13.95
CA ASN A 90 8.47 -16.19 -15.36
C ASN A 90 8.12 -17.65 -15.67
N VAL A 91 6.86 -17.92 -16.02
CA VAL A 91 6.33 -19.27 -16.22
C VAL A 91 7.01 -19.97 -17.38
N LEU A 92 7.21 -19.26 -18.50
CA LEU A 92 7.75 -19.86 -19.72
C LEU A 92 9.27 -19.95 -19.73
N ALA A 93 9.81 -20.81 -20.59
CA ALA A 93 11.25 -20.95 -20.80
C ALA A 93 11.88 -19.64 -21.32
N GLU A 94 13.14 -19.37 -20.96
CA GLU A 94 13.87 -18.18 -21.43
C GLU A 94 14.02 -18.13 -22.97
N THR A 95 13.99 -19.32 -23.62
CA THR A 95 14.01 -19.45 -25.04
C THR A 95 12.67 -19.21 -25.75
N SER A 96 11.59 -19.02 -24.97
CA SER A 96 10.27 -18.74 -25.53
C SER A 96 10.20 -17.30 -26.07
N LYS A 97 9.51 -17.15 -27.21
CA LYS A 97 9.17 -15.83 -27.76
C LYS A 97 8.17 -15.07 -26.89
N PHE A 98 7.43 -15.78 -26.05
CA PHE A 98 6.51 -15.21 -25.07
C PHE A 98 7.15 -15.28 -23.68
N LYS A 99 6.91 -14.24 -22.89
CA LYS A 99 7.13 -14.25 -21.44
C LYS A 99 5.79 -14.23 -20.77
N VAL A 100 5.68 -14.92 -19.64
CA VAL A 100 4.49 -14.90 -18.79
C VAL A 100 4.96 -14.58 -17.37
N PRO A 101 5.21 -13.29 -17.08
CA PRO A 101 5.57 -12.86 -15.74
C PRO A 101 4.38 -12.99 -14.80
N VAL A 102 4.65 -13.51 -13.61
CA VAL A 102 3.73 -13.56 -12.48
C VAL A 102 4.39 -12.83 -11.32
N THR A 103 3.68 -11.87 -10.73
CA THR A 103 4.11 -11.16 -9.53
C THR A 103 3.08 -11.37 -8.43
N LEU A 104 3.54 -11.73 -7.24
CA LEU A 104 2.72 -11.78 -6.03
C LEU A 104 3.40 -10.91 -4.97
N SER A 105 2.64 -10.07 -4.30
CA SER A 105 3.09 -9.25 -3.18
C SER A 105 2.09 -9.37 -2.05
N TYR A 106 2.59 -9.56 -0.85
CA TYR A 106 1.79 -9.62 0.36
C TYR A 106 2.45 -8.79 1.46
N THR A 107 1.66 -7.97 2.13
CA THR A 107 2.10 -7.21 3.29
C THR A 107 1.14 -7.47 4.46
N MET A 108 1.72 -7.82 5.60
CA MET A 108 1.03 -7.83 6.89
C MET A 108 1.62 -6.73 7.75
N THR A 109 0.76 -5.82 8.22
CA THR A 109 1.15 -4.69 9.06
C THR A 109 0.33 -4.68 10.35
N ASN A 110 1.00 -4.72 11.49
CA ASN A 110 0.39 -4.45 12.78
C ASN A 110 0.82 -3.05 13.24
N THR A 111 -0.10 -2.33 13.85
CA THR A 111 0.14 -0.99 14.39
C THR A 111 -0.41 -0.90 15.79
N GLU A 112 0.26 -0.15 16.66
CA GLU A 112 -0.24 0.08 18.01
C GLU A 112 0.30 1.40 18.56
N PHE A 113 -0.57 2.16 19.22
CA PHE A 113 -0.17 3.29 20.05
C PHE A 113 0.39 2.79 21.37
N LEU A 114 1.54 3.33 21.81
CA LEU A 114 2.24 2.88 23.02
C LEU A 114 1.90 3.71 24.26
N ASN A 115 1.23 4.83 24.11
CA ASN A 115 0.79 5.74 25.17
C ASN A 115 -0.63 6.22 24.94
N ASP A 116 -1.25 6.68 26.02
CA ASP A 116 -2.54 7.35 25.97
C ASP A 116 -2.34 8.83 25.63
N PHE A 117 -3.19 9.37 24.77
CA PHE A 117 -3.26 10.82 24.54
C PHE A 117 -4.64 11.24 24.04
N ALA A 118 -4.95 12.52 24.22
CA ALA A 118 -6.14 13.12 23.66
C ALA A 118 -5.74 14.12 22.58
N SER A 119 -6.22 13.91 21.38
CA SER A 119 -6.07 14.87 20.30
C SER A 119 -7.22 15.88 20.36
N THR A 120 -6.91 17.14 20.10
CA THR A 120 -7.92 18.17 19.87
C THR A 120 -8.57 18.05 18.50
N ASP A 121 -7.98 17.24 17.62
CA ASP A 121 -8.53 16.91 16.32
C ASP A 121 -9.62 15.83 16.48
N GLY A 122 -10.85 16.17 16.09
CA GLY A 122 -12.00 15.28 16.22
C GLY A 122 -11.91 13.97 15.42
N THR A 123 -10.97 13.87 14.47
CA THR A 123 -10.71 12.67 13.68
C THR A 123 -9.93 11.63 14.47
N TRP A 124 -9.05 12.05 15.38
CA TRP A 124 -8.23 11.17 16.20
C TRP A 124 -8.86 10.88 17.57
N GLY A 125 -9.52 11.86 18.15
CA GLY A 125 -10.21 11.72 19.43
C GLY A 125 -9.29 11.35 20.60
N THR A 126 -9.83 10.56 21.54
CA THR A 126 -9.08 10.01 22.68
C THR A 126 -8.51 8.66 22.26
N ILE A 127 -7.20 8.52 22.34
CA ILE A 127 -6.45 7.31 21.98
C ILE A 127 -5.94 6.65 23.25
N SER A 128 -6.09 5.36 23.34
CA SER A 128 -5.59 4.55 24.43
C SER A 128 -4.45 3.65 23.96
N LYS A 129 -3.53 3.37 24.86
CA LYS A 129 -2.46 2.41 24.62
C LYS A 129 -3.02 1.08 24.12
N GLY A 130 -2.43 0.56 23.04
CA GLY A 130 -2.85 -0.66 22.37
C GLY A 130 -3.90 -0.44 21.27
N ASP A 131 -4.35 0.80 21.03
CA ASP A 131 -5.19 1.12 19.89
C ASP A 131 -4.39 1.02 18.59
N GLU A 132 -5.05 0.54 17.54
CA GLU A 132 -4.49 0.46 16.19
C GLU A 132 -4.58 1.83 15.51
N ILE A 133 -3.59 2.13 14.64
CA ILE A 133 -3.63 3.34 13.80
C ILE A 133 -4.76 3.20 12.78
N PRO A 134 -5.60 4.23 12.59
CA PRO A 134 -6.64 4.22 11.57
C PRO A 134 -6.07 4.19 10.15
N TYR A 135 -6.88 3.74 9.19
CA TYR A 135 -6.56 3.68 7.76
C TYR A 135 -5.42 2.75 7.36
N ILE A 136 -5.00 1.87 8.25
CA ILE A 136 -4.01 0.83 7.93
C ILE A 136 -4.70 -0.53 7.88
N SER A 137 -4.71 -1.13 6.70
CA SER A 137 -5.17 -2.50 6.54
C SER A 137 -4.11 -3.47 7.04
N LYS A 138 -4.50 -4.40 7.91
CA LYS A 138 -3.57 -5.41 8.43
C LYS A 138 -3.05 -6.35 7.34
N HIS A 139 -3.86 -6.66 6.34
CA HIS A 139 -3.51 -7.59 5.28
C HIS A 139 -3.74 -6.95 3.92
N GLN A 140 -2.70 -6.86 3.13
CA GLN A 140 -2.74 -6.41 1.74
C GLN A 140 -2.12 -7.46 0.85
N PHE A 141 -2.75 -7.74 -0.27
CA PHE A 141 -2.25 -8.67 -1.27
C PHE A 141 -2.43 -8.10 -2.66
N GLN A 142 -1.39 -8.21 -3.47
CA GLN A 142 -1.42 -7.85 -4.89
C GLN A 142 -0.91 -9.02 -5.72
N SER A 143 -1.54 -9.24 -6.84
CA SER A 143 -1.12 -10.24 -7.82
C SER A 143 -1.21 -9.68 -9.22
N SER A 144 -0.30 -10.09 -10.09
CA SER A 144 -0.41 -9.83 -11.52
C SER A 144 0.09 -11.03 -12.32
N ILE A 145 -0.55 -11.24 -13.46
CA ILE A 145 -0.09 -12.14 -14.50
C ILE A 145 -0.10 -11.40 -15.82
N GLY A 146 1.03 -11.46 -16.53
CA GLY A 146 1.21 -10.81 -17.82
C GLY A 146 1.48 -11.80 -18.93
N VAL A 147 1.32 -11.31 -20.15
CA VAL A 147 1.83 -11.92 -21.37
C VAL A 147 2.61 -10.85 -22.12
N GLU A 148 3.88 -11.12 -22.41
CA GLU A 148 4.75 -10.24 -23.17
C GLU A 148 5.24 -10.94 -24.44
N HIS A 149 5.15 -10.23 -25.54
CA HIS A 149 5.66 -10.64 -26.85
C HIS A 149 6.14 -9.37 -27.58
N GLU A 150 6.90 -9.52 -28.68
CA GLU A 150 7.43 -8.38 -29.46
C GLU A 150 6.40 -7.25 -29.74
N LYS A 151 5.15 -7.61 -29.98
CA LYS A 151 4.10 -6.65 -30.31
C LYS A 151 3.01 -6.50 -29.24
N LEU A 152 2.92 -7.45 -28.32
CA LEU A 152 1.83 -7.53 -27.35
C LEU A 152 2.37 -7.54 -25.93
N GLU A 153 1.86 -6.65 -25.12
CA GLU A 153 1.97 -6.67 -23.67
C GLU A 153 0.55 -6.63 -23.10
N ALA A 154 0.19 -7.58 -22.27
CA ALA A 154 -1.11 -7.60 -21.59
C ALA A 154 -0.93 -8.08 -20.15
N THR A 155 -1.63 -7.47 -19.22
CA THR A 155 -1.55 -7.78 -17.79
C THR A 155 -2.94 -7.74 -17.16
N VAL A 156 -3.23 -8.74 -16.36
CA VAL A 156 -4.32 -8.75 -15.39
C VAL A 156 -3.71 -8.60 -14.01
N SER A 157 -4.23 -7.68 -13.21
CA SER A 157 -3.81 -7.48 -11.83
C SER A 157 -4.98 -7.51 -10.87
N GLY A 158 -4.76 -8.08 -9.69
CA GLY A 158 -5.73 -8.14 -8.60
C GLY A 158 -5.16 -7.49 -7.34
N ARG A 159 -5.98 -6.72 -6.62
CA ARG A 159 -5.63 -6.08 -5.36
C ARG A 159 -6.66 -6.44 -4.29
N PHE A 160 -6.20 -7.01 -3.21
CA PHE A 160 -6.97 -7.24 -2.00
C PHE A 160 -6.48 -6.32 -0.89
N ASN A 161 -7.42 -5.57 -0.30
CA ASN A 161 -7.20 -4.85 0.95
C ASN A 161 -8.09 -5.46 2.01
N GLY A 162 -7.50 -5.88 3.12
CA GLY A 162 -8.24 -6.32 4.29
C GLY A 162 -9.02 -5.16 4.91
N LYS A 163 -10.02 -5.49 5.71
CA LYS A 163 -10.79 -4.49 6.45
C LYS A 163 -9.89 -3.66 7.36
N PHE A 164 -10.28 -2.40 7.59
CA PHE A 164 -9.58 -1.51 8.50
C PHE A 164 -10.55 -0.54 9.17
N ARG A 165 -10.08 0.10 10.23
CA ARG A 165 -10.81 1.12 11.00
C ARG A 165 -10.51 2.52 10.49
N THR A 166 -11.44 3.44 10.67
CA THR A 166 -11.27 4.86 10.31
C THR A 166 -11.03 5.74 11.52
N GLN A 167 -11.12 5.19 12.73
CA GLN A 167 -10.76 5.83 13.98
C GLN A 167 -9.85 4.89 14.78
N ALA A 168 -8.99 5.46 15.63
CA ALA A 168 -8.13 4.67 16.50
C ALA A 168 -8.97 3.80 17.44
N GLY A 169 -8.49 2.60 17.75
CA GLY A 169 -9.18 1.67 18.62
C GLY A 169 -8.63 0.27 18.53
N LYS A 170 -9.11 -0.64 19.34
CA LYS A 170 -8.68 -2.05 19.40
C LYS A 170 -9.86 -3.01 19.36
N GLY A 171 -9.56 -4.25 18.99
CA GLY A 171 -10.57 -5.32 18.95
C GLY A 171 -11.53 -5.20 17.76
N SER A 172 -12.82 -5.44 18.00
CA SER A 172 -13.83 -5.39 16.94
C SER A 172 -14.02 -3.96 16.42
N ILE A 173 -14.12 -3.82 15.11
CA ILE A 173 -14.33 -2.51 14.47
C ILE A 173 -15.83 -2.20 14.43
N PRO A 174 -16.30 -1.10 15.02
CA PRO A 174 -17.69 -0.67 14.93
C PRO A 174 -18.14 -0.48 13.48
N ALA A 175 -19.40 -0.77 13.18
CA ALA A 175 -19.92 -0.74 11.80
C ALA A 175 -19.82 0.65 11.14
N ASN A 176 -19.92 1.72 11.92
CA ASN A 176 -19.79 3.10 11.46
C ASN A 176 -18.34 3.53 11.21
N GLU A 177 -17.35 2.75 11.68
CA GLU A 177 -15.92 3.01 11.52
C GLU A 177 -15.26 2.03 10.54
N LEU A 178 -15.96 0.95 10.20
CA LEU A 178 -15.44 -0.14 9.40
C LEU A 178 -15.38 0.23 7.91
N VAL A 179 -14.20 0.17 7.32
CA VAL A 179 -14.04 -0.01 5.87
C VAL A 179 -13.90 -1.50 5.61
N PRO A 180 -14.85 -2.14 4.90
CA PRO A 180 -14.81 -3.56 4.60
C PRO A 180 -13.62 -3.94 3.72
N ASN A 181 -13.26 -5.22 3.73
CA ASN A 181 -12.31 -5.74 2.76
C ASN A 181 -12.81 -5.55 1.32
N SER A 182 -11.87 -5.38 0.42
CA SER A 182 -12.14 -5.24 -1.01
C SER A 182 -11.19 -6.08 -1.85
N PHE A 183 -11.68 -6.55 -2.99
CA PHE A 183 -10.88 -7.17 -4.03
C PHE A 183 -11.25 -6.57 -5.37
N VAL A 184 -10.27 -5.99 -6.06
CA VAL A 184 -10.45 -5.29 -7.32
C VAL A 184 -9.51 -5.87 -8.36
N VAL A 185 -10.01 -6.08 -9.57
CA VAL A 185 -9.25 -6.60 -10.71
C VAL A 185 -9.19 -5.56 -11.81
N ASP A 186 -7.99 -5.33 -12.32
CA ASP A 186 -7.70 -4.41 -13.41
C ASP A 186 -7.08 -5.17 -14.58
N PHE A 187 -7.27 -4.64 -15.80
CA PHE A 187 -6.65 -5.16 -17.02
C PHE A 187 -5.98 -4.03 -17.78
N ALA A 188 -4.79 -4.30 -18.30
CA ALA A 188 -4.08 -3.37 -19.18
C ALA A 188 -3.50 -4.14 -20.37
N ALA A 189 -3.54 -3.54 -21.55
CA ALA A 189 -2.91 -4.10 -22.74
C ALA A 189 -2.29 -3.01 -23.63
N LYS A 190 -1.19 -3.37 -24.30
CA LYS A 190 -0.54 -2.57 -25.33
C LYS A 190 -0.26 -3.46 -26.52
N TYR A 191 -0.59 -2.98 -27.71
CA TYR A 191 -0.28 -3.65 -28.96
C TYR A 191 0.47 -2.70 -29.90
N ASN A 192 1.68 -3.04 -30.27
CA ASN A 192 2.51 -2.28 -31.21
C ASN A 192 2.14 -2.68 -32.67
N LEU A 193 1.42 -1.80 -33.37
CA LEU A 193 1.09 -1.99 -34.79
C LEU A 193 2.37 -2.04 -35.64
N ASN A 194 3.29 -1.13 -35.39
CA ASN A 194 4.62 -1.04 -35.98
C ASN A 194 5.56 -0.34 -34.99
N LYS A 195 6.80 -0.04 -35.44
CA LYS A 195 7.80 0.62 -34.59
C LYS A 195 7.45 2.06 -34.18
N TYR A 196 6.45 2.68 -34.79
CA TYR A 196 6.06 4.07 -34.55
C TYR A 196 4.70 4.20 -33.85
N ILE A 197 3.81 3.24 -34.00
CA ILE A 197 2.42 3.35 -33.55
C ILE A 197 2.04 2.14 -32.72
N GLY A 198 1.50 2.39 -31.55
CA GLY A 198 0.91 1.41 -30.65
C GLY A 198 -0.49 1.81 -30.22
N ILE A 199 -1.29 0.83 -29.84
CA ILE A 199 -2.60 0.98 -29.20
C ILE A 199 -2.45 0.57 -27.75
N ILE A 200 -3.00 1.33 -26.83
CA ILE A 200 -3.11 1.01 -25.41
C ILE A 200 -4.57 0.92 -24.99
N GLY A 201 -4.88 0.03 -24.08
CA GLY A 201 -6.20 -0.11 -23.48
C GLY A 201 -6.08 -0.45 -22.00
N ASN A 202 -6.93 0.14 -21.17
CA ASN A 202 -6.99 -0.14 -19.75
C ASN A 202 -8.44 -0.32 -19.33
N ILE A 203 -8.68 -1.27 -18.46
CA ILE A 203 -9.96 -1.48 -17.78
C ILE A 203 -9.65 -1.53 -16.29
N ASN A 204 -10.16 -0.57 -15.54
CA ASN A 204 -10.08 -0.57 -14.08
C ASN A 204 -11.37 -1.17 -13.53
N ASN A 205 -11.23 -1.93 -12.45
CA ASN A 205 -12.34 -2.58 -11.78
C ASN A 205 -13.23 -3.39 -12.75
N VAL A 206 -12.62 -4.39 -13.39
CA VAL A 206 -13.23 -5.23 -14.45
C VAL A 206 -14.59 -5.81 -14.04
N PHE A 207 -14.76 -6.12 -12.76
CA PHE A 207 -16.00 -6.72 -12.24
C PHE A 207 -17.00 -5.72 -11.66
N ASP A 208 -16.72 -4.40 -11.79
CA ASP A 208 -17.55 -3.33 -11.22
C ASP A 208 -17.85 -3.54 -9.72
N THR A 209 -16.85 -4.00 -9.00
CA THR A 209 -16.96 -4.25 -7.56
C THR A 209 -17.22 -2.95 -6.83
N THR A 210 -18.33 -2.84 -6.10
CA THR A 210 -18.61 -1.71 -5.22
C THR A 210 -17.83 -1.87 -3.92
N TYR A 211 -16.96 -0.92 -3.58
CA TYR A 211 -16.15 -0.93 -2.38
C TYR A 211 -15.94 0.47 -1.81
N LEU A 212 -15.57 0.55 -0.54
CA LEU A 212 -15.25 1.79 0.14
C LEU A 212 -13.73 1.95 0.27
N VAL A 213 -13.26 3.19 0.13
CA VAL A 213 -11.87 3.57 0.37
C VAL A 213 -11.71 4.41 1.63
N SER A 214 -12.79 5.08 2.07
CA SER A 214 -12.78 5.93 3.26
C SER A 214 -14.21 6.17 3.77
N ARG A 215 -14.33 6.62 5.05
CA ARG A 215 -15.58 7.07 5.67
C ARG A 215 -15.51 8.49 6.19
N VAL A 216 -14.37 8.93 6.61
CA VAL A 216 -14.14 10.28 7.17
C VAL A 216 -13.02 10.98 6.38
N PRO A 217 -13.03 12.33 6.34
CA PRO A 217 -13.96 13.25 7.00
C PRO A 217 -15.26 13.50 6.23
N ALA A 218 -15.27 13.28 4.91
CA ALA A 218 -16.35 13.72 4.01
C ALA A 218 -17.50 12.70 3.84
N GLY A 219 -17.59 11.69 4.71
CA GLY A 219 -18.57 10.61 4.58
C GLY A 219 -18.05 9.41 3.76
N LEU A 220 -18.97 8.55 3.33
CA LEU A 220 -18.64 7.35 2.58
C LEU A 220 -18.04 7.72 1.20
N ARG A 221 -16.80 7.31 0.99
CA ARG A 221 -16.12 7.48 -0.30
C ARG A 221 -16.01 6.12 -1.00
N PRO A 222 -16.75 5.91 -2.11
CA PRO A 222 -16.61 4.71 -2.90
C PRO A 222 -15.27 4.69 -3.63
N GLY A 223 -14.79 3.50 -3.92
CA GLY A 223 -13.70 3.29 -4.86
C GLY A 223 -14.14 3.56 -6.30
N MET A 224 -13.18 3.49 -7.21
CA MET A 224 -13.43 3.70 -8.64
C MET A 224 -14.35 2.60 -9.19
N PRO A 225 -15.47 2.95 -9.86
CA PRO A 225 -16.30 1.97 -10.55
C PRO A 225 -15.57 1.40 -11.78
N PHE A 226 -16.24 0.52 -12.52
CA PHE A 226 -15.75 0.11 -13.84
C PHE A 226 -15.42 1.33 -14.69
N PHE A 227 -14.23 1.35 -15.24
CA PHE A 227 -13.76 2.40 -16.14
C PHE A 227 -12.86 1.81 -17.22
N ALA A 228 -13.19 2.07 -18.48
CA ALA A 228 -12.38 1.65 -19.61
C ALA A 228 -11.84 2.86 -20.37
N SER A 229 -10.59 2.76 -20.81
CA SER A 229 -9.93 3.77 -21.64
C SER A 229 -9.11 3.12 -22.74
N ALA A 230 -8.99 3.82 -23.87
CA ALA A 230 -8.11 3.44 -24.96
C ALA A 230 -7.37 4.66 -25.50
N GLY A 231 -6.17 4.43 -26.03
CA GLY A 231 -5.33 5.49 -26.56
C GLY A 231 -4.38 5.00 -27.65
N LEU A 232 -3.75 5.96 -28.31
CA LEU A 232 -2.68 5.73 -29.28
C LEU A 232 -1.36 6.25 -28.72
N VAL A 233 -0.29 5.50 -28.95
CA VAL A 233 1.08 5.90 -28.62
C VAL A 233 1.83 6.07 -29.93
N ALA A 234 2.43 7.24 -30.15
CA ALA A 234 3.31 7.52 -31.26
C ALA A 234 4.74 7.75 -30.77
N GLN A 235 5.72 7.15 -31.45
CA GLN A 235 7.16 7.29 -31.19
C GLN A 235 7.82 7.82 -32.46
N PHE A 236 8.62 8.90 -32.34
CA PHE A 236 9.31 9.58 -33.43
C PHE A 236 10.81 9.43 -33.32
#